data_1d152b05f9150c757cb0b425982a6c11
#
_entry.id   1d152b05f9150c757cb0b425982a6c11
#
_cell.length_a   1.000
_cell.length_b   1.000
_cell.length_c   1.000
_cell.angle_alpha   90.00
_cell.angle_beta   90.00
_cell.angle_gamma   90.00
#
_symmetry.space_group_name_H-M   'P 1'
#
loop_
_entity.id
_entity.type
_entity.pdbx_description
1 polymer ?
#
loop_
_entity_poly.entity_id
_entity_poly.type
_entity_poly.pdbx_seq_one_letter_code
_entity_poly.pdbx_strand_id
1 'polypeptide(L)'
;MKVRAYCSSANLGVGFDVAAVALDAFYDEVEVYVKPGSGQIITEFYGPYSENIPLEDNTALLSARLLLTMSKVDVDVHIKVWKGIPLGLGLGGSGATAVATVKALSLELGLKIDDMKLALIAGLAEKAAAGSPHYDNVTASLLGGLIIIYSLNPLRALRFYPKGYFVLGVPHVKTPPRKTEVMRVIIPKTLSLEMLPPSLGRMAAFVSGLYTNSLELIGQSMTDDI
;
A
#
# COMPACT_ATOMS: atom_id res chain seq x y z
N MET A 1 -10.50 10.29 -15.36
CA MET A 1 -11.10 9.53 -14.21
C MET A 1 -10.40 9.91 -12.91
N LYS A 2 -11.14 9.98 -11.77
CA LYS A 2 -10.62 10.43 -10.47
C LYS A 2 -10.82 9.36 -9.40
N VAL A 3 -9.78 9.03 -8.62
CA VAL A 3 -9.79 7.99 -7.59
C VAL A 3 -9.06 8.46 -6.34
N ARG A 4 -9.61 8.18 -5.16
CA ARG A 4 -8.96 8.33 -3.85
C ARG A 4 -8.47 7.00 -3.33
N ALA A 5 -7.30 7.01 -2.72
CA ALA A 5 -6.79 5.90 -1.93
C ALA A 5 -6.38 6.40 -0.54
N TYR A 6 -6.85 5.72 0.49
CA TYR A 6 -6.61 6.09 1.87
C TYR A 6 -5.25 5.61 2.36
N CYS A 7 -4.74 6.28 3.38
CA CYS A 7 -3.53 5.85 4.06
C CYS A 7 -3.73 4.49 4.74
N SER A 8 -2.63 3.83 5.05
CA SER A 8 -2.65 2.52 5.69
C SER A 8 -1.54 2.39 6.73
N SER A 9 -1.81 1.58 7.76
CA SER A 9 -0.81 1.16 8.74
C SER A 9 -0.60 -0.34 8.60
N ALA A 10 0.65 -0.75 8.44
CA ALA A 10 1.04 -2.13 8.18
C ALA A 10 1.63 -2.83 9.42
N ASN A 11 1.83 -4.12 9.30
CA ASN A 11 2.39 -5.04 10.28
C ASN A 11 1.48 -5.32 11.49
N LEU A 12 0.89 -4.33 12.10
CA LEU A 12 -0.06 -4.43 13.24
C LEU A 12 0.48 -5.33 14.40
N GLY A 13 1.78 -5.25 14.66
CA GLY A 13 2.51 -6.12 15.60
C GLY A 13 2.83 -7.48 14.98
N VAL A 14 1.86 -8.37 14.88
CA VAL A 14 2.02 -9.80 14.55
C VAL A 14 2.10 -10.11 13.05
N GLY A 15 1.70 -9.20 12.18
CA GLY A 15 1.52 -9.45 10.75
C GLY A 15 2.59 -8.83 9.85
N PHE A 16 3.87 -9.02 10.15
CA PHE A 16 4.98 -8.47 9.38
C PHE A 16 4.86 -8.76 7.88
N ASP A 17 4.81 -7.70 7.07
CA ASP A 17 4.67 -7.72 5.59
C ASP A 17 3.40 -8.45 5.06
N VAL A 18 2.43 -8.82 5.94
CA VAL A 18 1.20 -9.51 5.52
C VAL A 18 -0.08 -8.85 6.03
N ALA A 19 -0.05 -8.07 7.11
CA ALA A 19 -1.22 -7.42 7.68
C ALA A 19 -1.16 -5.91 7.52
N ALA A 20 -2.27 -5.29 7.10
CA ALA A 20 -2.41 -3.84 7.10
C ALA A 20 -3.87 -3.42 7.26
N VAL A 21 -4.08 -2.22 7.79
CA VAL A 21 -5.40 -1.59 7.90
C VAL A 21 -5.42 -0.27 7.14
N ALA A 22 -6.44 -0.06 6.31
CA ALA A 22 -6.73 1.24 5.73
C ALA A 22 -7.36 2.15 6.77
N LEU A 23 -6.93 3.41 6.82
CA LEU A 23 -7.37 4.38 7.80
C LEU A 23 -7.98 5.60 7.09
N ASP A 24 -9.19 5.99 7.51
CA ASP A 24 -9.88 7.20 7.02
C ASP A 24 -9.36 8.45 7.76
N ALA A 25 -8.03 8.63 7.76
CA ALA A 25 -7.37 9.78 8.37
C ALA A 25 -6.78 10.72 7.31
N PHE A 26 -6.15 10.14 6.29
CA PHE A 26 -5.53 10.86 5.18
C PHE A 26 -5.75 10.09 3.87
N TYR A 27 -5.73 10.78 2.74
CA TYR A 27 -5.82 10.15 1.42
C TYR A 27 -4.96 10.89 0.40
N ASP A 28 -4.53 10.16 -0.62
CA ASP A 28 -4.07 10.73 -1.88
C ASP A 28 -5.21 10.63 -2.91
N GLU A 29 -5.28 11.59 -3.81
CA GLU A 29 -6.27 11.61 -4.89
C GLU A 29 -5.55 11.69 -6.23
N VAL A 30 -5.88 10.80 -7.16
CA VAL A 30 -5.28 10.76 -8.48
C VAL A 30 -6.34 10.99 -9.54
N GLU A 31 -6.06 11.91 -10.45
CA GLU A 31 -6.88 12.18 -11.62
C GLU A 31 -6.07 11.86 -12.88
N VAL A 32 -6.64 11.04 -13.76
CA VAL A 32 -5.99 10.56 -14.99
C VAL A 32 -6.77 11.02 -16.21
N TYR A 33 -6.03 11.49 -17.20
CA TYR A 33 -6.50 11.81 -18.53
C TYR A 33 -5.68 11.03 -19.55
N VAL A 34 -6.35 10.45 -20.55
CA VAL A 34 -5.71 9.75 -21.66
C VAL A 34 -6.05 10.38 -22.98
N LYS A 35 -5.13 10.30 -23.94
CA LYS A 35 -5.34 10.68 -25.33
C LYS A 35 -4.57 9.73 -26.23
N PRO A 36 -4.96 9.58 -27.53
CA PRO A 36 -4.15 8.86 -28.48
C PRO A 36 -2.72 9.42 -28.52
N GLY A 37 -1.71 8.53 -28.49
CA GLY A 37 -0.31 8.96 -28.43
C GLY A 37 0.66 7.80 -28.45
N SER A 38 1.92 8.09 -28.15
CA SER A 38 3.05 7.16 -28.26
C SER A 38 3.50 6.57 -26.90
N GLY A 39 2.68 6.71 -25.85
CA GLY A 39 3.00 6.21 -24.50
C GLY A 39 3.72 7.22 -23.62
N GLN A 40 3.62 8.52 -23.90
CA GLN A 40 4.16 9.56 -23.03
C GLN A 40 3.36 9.61 -21.73
N ILE A 41 4.05 9.65 -20.58
CA ILE A 41 3.42 9.79 -19.26
C ILE A 41 3.96 11.04 -18.59
N ILE A 42 3.05 11.94 -18.21
CA ILE A 42 3.34 13.17 -17.48
C ILE A 42 2.68 13.08 -16.11
N THR A 43 3.45 13.40 -15.06
CA THR A 43 2.95 13.45 -13.68
C THR A 43 3.09 14.85 -13.09
N GLU A 44 2.05 15.30 -12.40
CA GLU A 44 2.02 16.56 -11.65
C GLU A 44 1.57 16.29 -10.22
N PHE A 45 2.23 16.93 -9.25
CA PHE A 45 1.95 16.72 -7.82
C PHE A 45 1.48 18.02 -7.17
N TYR A 46 0.44 17.92 -6.36
CA TYR A 46 -0.18 19.01 -5.60
C TYR A 46 -0.46 18.57 -4.16
N GLY A 47 -0.84 19.52 -3.33
CA GLY A 47 -1.27 19.25 -1.97
C GLY A 47 -0.17 19.48 -0.93
N PRO A 48 -0.50 19.31 0.36
CA PRO A 48 0.37 19.71 1.46
C PRO A 48 1.66 18.88 1.57
N TYR A 49 1.71 17.71 0.94
CA TYR A 49 2.86 16.80 0.99
C TYR A 49 3.43 16.47 -0.40
N SER A 50 3.31 17.42 -1.34
CA SER A 50 3.80 17.26 -2.73
C SER A 50 5.25 17.67 -2.94
N GLU A 51 5.88 18.29 -1.94
CA GLU A 51 7.26 18.76 -2.06
C GLU A 51 8.27 17.62 -2.15
N ASN A 52 9.31 17.82 -2.94
CA ASN A 52 10.44 16.88 -3.11
C ASN A 52 10.07 15.49 -3.66
N ILE A 53 8.95 15.36 -4.36
CA ILE A 53 8.62 14.14 -5.10
C ILE A 53 9.36 14.20 -6.44
N PRO A 54 10.20 13.18 -6.78
CA PRO A 54 10.89 13.17 -8.05
C PRO A 54 9.90 13.08 -9.21
N LEU A 55 10.14 13.82 -10.30
CA LEU A 55 9.32 13.73 -11.51
C LEU A 55 9.57 12.43 -12.26
N GLU A 56 10.78 11.92 -12.17
CA GLU A 56 11.18 10.61 -12.70
C GLU A 56 11.18 9.58 -11.58
N ASP A 57 10.86 8.34 -11.90
CA ASP A 57 10.85 7.19 -10.98
C ASP A 57 9.88 7.30 -9.78
N ASN A 58 8.87 8.19 -9.86
CA ASN A 58 7.80 8.20 -8.87
C ASN A 58 6.79 7.06 -9.08
N THR A 59 6.10 6.69 -8.00
CA THR A 59 5.18 5.54 -8.01
C THR A 59 3.99 5.71 -8.95
N ALA A 60 3.50 6.94 -9.18
CA ALA A 60 2.42 7.20 -10.13
C ALA A 60 2.87 6.88 -11.57
N LEU A 61 4.03 7.42 -11.98
CA LEU A 61 4.60 7.18 -13.30
C LEU A 61 4.88 5.70 -13.54
N LEU A 62 5.54 5.03 -12.57
CA LEU A 62 5.88 3.61 -12.69
C LEU A 62 4.64 2.71 -12.72
N SER A 63 3.63 3.04 -11.91
CA SER A 63 2.34 2.33 -11.88
C SER A 63 1.60 2.42 -13.22
N ALA A 64 1.54 3.61 -13.81
CA ALA A 64 0.92 3.82 -15.10
C ALA A 64 1.68 3.07 -16.21
N ARG A 65 3.01 3.17 -16.21
CA ARG A 65 3.87 2.48 -17.19
C ARG A 65 3.68 0.96 -17.14
N LEU A 66 3.67 0.37 -15.95
CA LEU A 66 3.44 -1.06 -15.77
C LEU A 66 2.06 -1.48 -16.24
N LEU A 67 1.01 -0.74 -15.89
CA LEU A 67 -0.35 -1.05 -16.32
C LEU A 67 -0.48 -1.00 -17.85
N LEU A 68 0.02 0.05 -18.51
CA LEU A 68 0.01 0.18 -19.96
C LEU A 68 0.76 -0.97 -20.64
N THR A 69 1.96 -1.29 -20.16
CA THR A 69 2.79 -2.39 -20.69
C THR A 69 2.07 -3.74 -20.57
N MET A 70 1.51 -4.05 -19.41
CA MET A 70 0.80 -5.30 -19.16
C MET A 70 -0.50 -5.42 -19.96
N SER A 71 -1.15 -4.29 -20.22
CA SER A 71 -2.41 -4.22 -20.98
C SER A 71 -2.18 -4.07 -22.50
N LYS A 72 -0.94 -3.86 -22.92
CA LYS A 72 -0.53 -3.62 -24.33
C LYS A 72 -1.32 -2.45 -24.95
N VAL A 73 -1.42 -1.36 -24.21
CA VAL A 73 -2.13 -0.14 -24.62
C VAL A 73 -1.11 0.99 -24.81
N ASP A 74 -1.14 1.62 -25.99
CA ASP A 74 -0.29 2.77 -26.33
C ASP A 74 -1.14 4.03 -26.36
N VAL A 75 -1.04 4.84 -25.31
CA VAL A 75 -1.72 6.13 -25.15
C VAL A 75 -0.82 7.09 -24.38
N ASP A 76 -0.96 8.37 -24.63
CA ASP A 76 -0.38 9.38 -23.74
C ASP A 76 -1.25 9.53 -22.49
N VAL A 77 -0.61 9.65 -21.33
CA VAL A 77 -1.28 9.74 -20.04
C VAL A 77 -0.82 10.98 -19.28
N HIS A 78 -1.77 11.77 -18.80
CA HIS A 78 -1.51 12.87 -17.89
C HIS A 78 -2.12 12.53 -16.54
N ILE A 79 -1.29 12.52 -15.49
CA ILE A 79 -1.64 12.11 -14.13
C ILE A 79 -1.44 13.32 -13.20
N LYS A 80 -2.52 13.72 -12.55
CA LYS A 80 -2.51 14.73 -11.49
C LYS A 80 -2.69 14.04 -10.15
N VAL A 81 -1.74 14.26 -9.23
CA VAL A 81 -1.72 13.63 -7.91
C VAL A 81 -1.85 14.69 -6.83
N TRP A 82 -2.93 14.64 -6.07
CA TRP A 82 -3.07 15.37 -4.82
C TRP A 82 -2.48 14.52 -3.68
N LYS A 83 -1.41 15.02 -3.06
CA LYS A 83 -0.72 14.38 -1.93
C LYS A 83 -1.28 14.89 -0.61
N GLY A 84 -2.20 14.10 -0.03
CA GLY A 84 -2.79 14.37 1.28
C GLY A 84 -2.26 13.47 2.41
N ILE A 85 -1.45 12.45 2.08
CA ILE A 85 -0.83 11.55 3.07
C ILE A 85 0.56 12.06 3.43
N PRO A 86 0.86 12.30 4.73
CA PRO A 86 2.18 12.73 5.19
C PRO A 86 3.30 11.78 4.76
N LEU A 87 4.39 12.34 4.22
CA LEU A 87 5.53 11.57 3.73
C LEU A 87 6.41 11.04 4.88
N GLY A 88 6.97 9.85 4.70
CA GLY A 88 7.99 9.29 5.60
C GLY A 88 7.49 8.80 6.96
N LEU A 89 6.21 8.86 7.27
CA LEU A 89 5.62 8.48 8.56
C LEU A 89 5.15 7.02 8.64
N GLY A 90 5.36 6.23 7.58
CA GLY A 90 4.90 4.83 7.55
C GLY A 90 3.40 4.67 7.31
N LEU A 91 2.76 5.69 6.69
CA LEU A 91 1.32 5.70 6.41
C LEU A 91 0.95 5.19 5.00
N GLY A 92 1.83 4.46 4.34
CA GLY A 92 1.56 3.84 3.04
C GLY A 92 1.28 4.83 1.89
N GLY A 93 1.75 6.10 1.99
CA GLY A 93 1.44 7.15 1.01
C GLY A 93 1.91 6.83 -0.42
N SER A 94 3.05 6.15 -0.58
CA SER A 94 3.55 5.69 -1.88
C SER A 94 2.60 4.64 -2.48
N GLY A 95 2.21 3.63 -1.69
CA GLY A 95 1.26 2.59 -2.09
C GLY A 95 -0.12 3.14 -2.42
N ALA A 96 -0.61 4.10 -1.65
CA ALA A 96 -1.88 4.78 -1.94
C ALA A 96 -1.84 5.50 -3.29
N THR A 97 -0.76 6.26 -3.57
CA THR A 97 -0.56 6.89 -4.89
C THR A 97 -0.53 5.85 -6.02
N ALA A 98 0.24 4.75 -5.83
CA ALA A 98 0.33 3.68 -6.82
C ALA A 98 -1.04 3.06 -7.13
N VAL A 99 -1.78 2.71 -6.08
CA VAL A 99 -3.13 2.14 -6.17
C VAL A 99 -4.12 3.07 -6.85
N ALA A 100 -4.18 4.33 -6.41
CA ALA A 100 -5.07 5.32 -7.01
C ALA A 100 -4.78 5.49 -8.50
N THR A 101 -3.49 5.46 -8.89
CA THR A 101 -3.07 5.58 -10.29
C THR A 101 -3.52 4.38 -11.13
N VAL A 102 -3.22 3.15 -10.70
CA VAL A 102 -3.62 1.97 -11.49
C VAL A 102 -5.13 1.84 -11.59
N LYS A 103 -5.84 2.16 -10.50
CA LYS A 103 -7.31 2.12 -10.50
C LYS A 103 -7.92 3.19 -11.42
N ALA A 104 -7.44 4.44 -11.32
CA ALA A 104 -7.93 5.54 -12.16
C ALA A 104 -7.66 5.28 -13.64
N LEU A 105 -6.44 4.84 -13.98
CA LEU A 105 -6.06 4.55 -15.36
C LEU A 105 -6.81 3.32 -15.91
N SER A 106 -7.00 2.27 -15.11
CA SER A 106 -7.79 1.10 -15.50
C SER A 106 -9.22 1.48 -15.82
N LEU A 107 -9.85 2.36 -15.01
CA LEU A 107 -11.20 2.85 -15.23
C LEU A 107 -11.29 3.77 -16.45
N GLU A 108 -10.31 4.66 -16.65
CA GLU A 108 -10.26 5.58 -17.78
C GLU A 108 -10.14 4.84 -19.12
N LEU A 109 -9.39 3.74 -19.14
CA LEU A 109 -9.21 2.88 -20.29
C LEU A 109 -10.32 1.81 -20.46
N GLY A 110 -11.27 1.71 -19.54
CA GLY A 110 -12.31 0.70 -19.56
C GLY A 110 -11.79 -0.74 -19.39
N LEU A 111 -10.63 -0.92 -18.76
CA LEU A 111 -10.01 -2.24 -18.56
C LEU A 111 -10.73 -3.01 -17.43
N LYS A 112 -11.08 -4.27 -17.70
CA LYS A 112 -11.67 -5.18 -16.71
C LYS A 112 -10.57 -5.96 -16.00
N ILE A 113 -9.93 -5.33 -15.02
CA ILE A 113 -8.85 -5.93 -14.21
C ILE A 113 -9.38 -6.08 -12.78
N ASP A 114 -9.20 -7.27 -12.20
CA ASP A 114 -9.58 -7.52 -10.81
C ASP A 114 -8.67 -6.76 -9.83
N ASP A 115 -9.20 -6.50 -8.63
CA ASP A 115 -8.50 -5.69 -7.63
C ASP A 115 -7.18 -6.32 -7.16
N MET A 116 -7.08 -7.66 -7.07
CA MET A 116 -5.82 -8.31 -6.69
C MET A 116 -4.74 -8.12 -7.74
N LYS A 117 -5.11 -8.11 -9.01
CA LYS A 117 -4.17 -7.82 -10.10
C LYS A 117 -3.76 -6.35 -10.13
N LEU A 118 -4.67 -5.42 -9.82
CA LEU A 118 -4.33 -4.01 -9.64
C LEU A 118 -3.38 -3.82 -8.45
N ALA A 119 -3.63 -4.49 -7.31
CA ALA A 119 -2.73 -4.48 -6.16
C ALA A 119 -1.33 -5.03 -6.49
N LEU A 120 -1.27 -6.11 -7.27
CA LEU A 120 0.00 -6.67 -7.73
C LEU A 120 0.79 -5.65 -8.57
N ILE A 121 0.14 -5.00 -9.55
CA ILE A 121 0.78 -3.99 -10.41
C ILE A 121 1.28 -2.81 -9.57
N ALA A 122 0.48 -2.30 -8.64
CA ALA A 122 0.85 -1.21 -7.76
C ALA A 122 2.04 -1.59 -6.84
N GLY A 123 2.05 -2.79 -6.27
CA GLY A 123 3.16 -3.29 -5.45
C GLY A 123 4.46 -3.49 -6.26
N LEU A 124 4.38 -3.93 -7.51
CA LEU A 124 5.53 -3.99 -8.40
C LEU A 124 6.09 -2.61 -8.73
N ALA A 125 5.22 -1.61 -8.89
CA ALA A 125 5.65 -0.21 -9.09
C ALA A 125 6.36 0.34 -7.85
N GLU A 126 5.87 0.04 -6.63
CA GLU A 126 6.56 0.40 -5.39
C GLU A 126 7.94 -0.24 -5.30
N LYS A 127 8.06 -1.52 -5.66
CA LYS A 127 9.35 -2.20 -5.70
C LYS A 127 10.33 -1.49 -6.63
N ALA A 128 9.88 -1.04 -7.79
CA ALA A 128 10.73 -0.32 -8.75
C ALA A 128 11.15 1.06 -8.22
N ALA A 129 10.27 1.76 -7.48
CA ALA A 129 10.55 3.08 -6.91
C ALA A 129 11.37 3.05 -5.60
N ALA A 130 11.10 2.08 -4.72
CA ALA A 130 11.59 2.05 -3.34
C ALA A 130 12.38 0.77 -2.97
N GLY A 131 12.63 -0.11 -3.95
CA GLY A 131 13.43 -1.33 -3.76
C GLY A 131 12.70 -2.52 -3.14
N SER A 132 11.54 -2.32 -2.50
CA SER A 132 10.73 -3.40 -1.92
C SER A 132 9.24 -3.21 -2.19
N PRO A 133 8.50 -4.27 -2.50
CA PRO A 133 7.05 -4.19 -2.63
C PRO A 133 6.42 -4.20 -1.22
N HIS A 134 5.40 -3.34 -1.01
CA HIS A 134 4.60 -3.33 0.21
C HIS A 134 3.17 -3.72 -0.15
N TYR A 135 2.98 -5.00 -0.47
CA TYR A 135 1.68 -5.52 -0.91
C TYR A 135 0.59 -5.36 0.15
N ASP A 136 0.94 -5.39 1.42
CA ASP A 136 0.05 -5.16 2.56
C ASP A 136 -0.55 -3.75 2.53
N ASN A 137 0.28 -2.69 2.49
CA ASN A 137 -0.17 -1.30 2.37
C ASN A 137 -1.00 -1.07 1.10
N VAL A 138 -0.49 -1.54 -0.04
CA VAL A 138 -1.16 -1.42 -1.34
C VAL A 138 -2.54 -2.07 -1.32
N THR A 139 -2.63 -3.32 -0.83
CA THR A 139 -3.89 -4.06 -0.80
C THR A 139 -4.88 -3.42 0.16
N ALA A 140 -4.42 -2.97 1.34
CA ALA A 140 -5.26 -2.24 2.29
C ALA A 140 -5.80 -0.93 1.70
N SER A 141 -4.95 -0.12 1.08
CA SER A 141 -5.37 1.13 0.43
C SER A 141 -6.35 0.92 -0.73
N LEU A 142 -6.25 -0.21 -1.44
CA LEU A 142 -7.15 -0.55 -2.55
C LEU A 142 -8.50 -1.06 -2.08
N LEU A 143 -8.50 -2.00 -1.14
CA LEU A 143 -9.71 -2.72 -0.73
C LEU A 143 -10.45 -2.02 0.42
N GLY A 144 -9.73 -1.26 1.23
CA GLY A 144 -10.23 -0.78 2.52
C GLY A 144 -10.34 -1.89 3.56
N GLY A 145 -10.59 -1.51 4.83
CA GLY A 145 -10.66 -2.42 5.96
C GLY A 145 -9.28 -2.92 6.42
N LEU A 146 -9.26 -3.99 7.19
CA LEU A 146 -8.06 -4.69 7.61
C LEU A 146 -7.86 -5.92 6.72
N ILE A 147 -6.67 -6.05 6.13
CA ILE A 147 -6.34 -7.15 5.24
C ILE A 147 -5.27 -8.06 5.83
N ILE A 148 -5.34 -9.33 5.46
CA ILE A 148 -4.32 -10.33 5.73
C ILE A 148 -3.96 -11.01 4.41
N ILE A 149 -2.74 -10.81 3.94
CA ILE A 149 -2.23 -11.50 2.75
C ILE A 149 -1.83 -12.93 3.14
N TYR A 150 -2.38 -13.92 2.45
CA TYR A 150 -2.05 -15.33 2.69
C TYR A 150 -1.38 -16.01 1.48
N SER A 151 -1.28 -15.34 0.36
CA SER A 151 -0.54 -15.81 -0.82
C SER A 151 -0.01 -14.63 -1.63
N LEU A 152 1.21 -14.74 -2.14
CA LEU A 152 1.83 -13.75 -3.03
C LEU A 152 1.79 -14.16 -4.50
N ASN A 153 1.63 -15.44 -4.81
CA ASN A 153 1.56 -15.95 -6.19
C ASN A 153 0.51 -17.07 -6.31
N PRO A 154 -0.70 -16.78 -6.80
CA PRO A 154 -1.23 -15.43 -7.06
C PRO A 154 -1.44 -14.63 -5.76
N LEU A 155 -1.44 -13.29 -5.86
CA LEU A 155 -1.72 -12.42 -4.71
C LEU A 155 -3.16 -12.67 -4.21
N ARG A 156 -3.29 -13.00 -2.93
CA ARG A 156 -4.58 -13.25 -2.28
C ARG A 156 -4.59 -12.71 -0.86
N ALA A 157 -5.69 -12.10 -0.46
CA ALA A 157 -5.88 -11.53 0.86
C ALA A 157 -7.28 -11.83 1.41
N LEU A 158 -7.36 -11.96 2.73
CA LEU A 158 -8.61 -11.87 3.49
C LEU A 158 -8.85 -10.40 3.85
N ARG A 159 -10.10 -9.99 3.95
CA ARG A 159 -10.50 -8.66 4.37
C ARG A 159 -11.48 -8.72 5.52
N PHE A 160 -11.22 -7.89 6.54
CA PHE A 160 -12.02 -7.79 7.75
C PHE A 160 -12.46 -6.34 7.99
N TYR A 161 -13.57 -6.18 8.70
CA TYR A 161 -14.07 -4.91 9.19
C TYR A 161 -14.28 -5.03 10.71
N PRO A 162 -13.20 -4.97 11.52
CA PRO A 162 -13.32 -5.10 12.96
C PRO A 162 -14.16 -3.96 13.53
N LYS A 163 -15.01 -4.29 14.50
CA LYS A 163 -15.78 -3.29 15.24
C LYS A 163 -14.84 -2.58 16.21
N GLY A 164 -14.68 -1.27 16.06
CA GLY A 164 -13.80 -0.47 16.90
C GLY A 164 -13.18 0.70 16.15
N TYR A 165 -12.28 1.40 16.83
CA TYR A 165 -11.56 2.54 16.29
C TYR A 165 -10.06 2.28 16.35
N PHE A 166 -9.34 2.69 15.31
CA PHE A 166 -7.88 2.76 15.33
C PHE A 166 -7.47 4.19 15.69
N VAL A 167 -6.58 4.34 16.66
CA VAL A 167 -6.00 5.64 17.02
C VAL A 167 -4.62 5.72 16.39
N LEU A 168 -4.44 6.70 15.50
CA LEU A 168 -3.17 6.94 14.84
C LEU A 168 -2.36 7.97 15.64
N GLY A 169 -1.28 7.53 16.26
CA GLY A 169 -0.28 8.39 16.87
C GLY A 169 0.81 8.78 15.87
N VAL A 170 0.91 10.06 15.53
CA VAL A 170 1.96 10.57 14.61
C VAL A 170 2.98 11.36 15.41
N PRO A 171 4.20 10.82 15.65
CA PRO A 171 5.22 11.53 16.41
C PRO A 171 5.84 12.67 15.59
N HIS A 172 6.12 13.81 16.23
CA HIS A 172 6.88 14.91 15.66
C HIS A 172 8.40 14.60 15.65
N VAL A 173 8.82 13.69 14.80
CA VAL A 173 10.22 13.31 14.63
C VAL A 173 10.67 13.52 13.18
N LYS A 174 11.94 13.94 13.02
CA LYS A 174 12.53 13.97 11.69
C LYS A 174 12.82 12.54 11.25
N THR A 175 12.20 12.09 10.18
CA THR A 175 12.46 10.78 9.59
C THR A 175 13.67 10.87 8.65
N PRO A 176 14.57 9.87 8.67
CA PRO A 176 15.69 9.85 7.73
C PRO A 176 15.18 9.68 6.30
N PRO A 177 15.91 10.20 5.30
CA PRO A 177 15.67 9.87 3.91
C PRO A 177 15.71 8.34 3.73
N ARG A 178 14.85 7.79 2.86
CA ARG A 178 14.76 6.34 2.62
C ARG A 178 14.54 5.51 3.89
N LYS A 179 13.67 6.01 4.79
CA LYS A 179 13.38 5.38 6.09
C LYS A 179 13.19 3.87 5.98
N THR A 180 12.41 3.39 4.99
CA THR A 180 12.12 1.96 4.81
C THR A 180 13.38 1.14 4.56
N GLU A 181 14.31 1.61 3.75
CA GLU A 181 15.59 0.94 3.50
C GLU A 181 16.45 0.88 4.78
N VAL A 182 16.52 2.00 5.51
CA VAL A 182 17.27 2.08 6.78
C VAL A 182 16.70 1.09 7.80
N MET A 183 15.38 1.04 7.96
CA MET A 183 14.72 0.12 8.88
C MET A 183 14.89 -1.35 8.48
N ARG A 184 14.86 -1.68 7.19
CA ARG A 184 15.06 -3.06 6.73
C ARG A 184 16.49 -3.59 6.96
N VAL A 185 17.49 -2.71 7.11
CA VAL A 185 18.87 -3.14 7.40
C VAL A 185 19.00 -3.69 8.82
N ILE A 186 18.21 -3.19 9.78
CA ILE A 186 18.26 -3.64 11.18
C ILE A 186 17.40 -4.88 11.45
N ILE A 187 16.53 -5.25 10.54
CA ILE A 187 15.71 -6.48 10.68
C ILE A 187 16.60 -7.71 10.51
N PRO A 188 16.50 -8.72 11.39
CA PRO A 188 17.25 -9.96 11.25
C PRO A 188 16.98 -10.65 9.89
N LYS A 189 18.04 -11.11 9.22
CA LYS A 189 17.90 -11.85 7.95
C LYS A 189 17.52 -13.32 8.15
N THR A 190 17.67 -13.81 9.36
CA THR A 190 17.36 -15.20 9.76
C THR A 190 16.69 -15.16 11.12
N LEU A 191 15.72 -16.04 11.32
CA LEU A 191 15.02 -16.23 12.59
C LEU A 191 15.32 -17.60 13.15
N SER A 192 15.40 -17.71 14.49
CA SER A 192 15.43 -19.00 15.16
C SER A 192 14.10 -19.74 14.93
N LEU A 193 14.15 -21.03 14.69
CA LEU A 193 12.96 -21.85 14.56
C LEU A 193 12.06 -21.78 15.82
N GLU A 194 12.63 -21.53 16.98
CA GLU A 194 11.90 -21.37 18.25
C GLU A 194 10.95 -20.16 18.27
N MET A 195 11.22 -19.14 17.44
CA MET A 195 10.35 -17.97 17.31
C MET A 195 9.11 -18.23 16.46
N LEU A 196 9.14 -19.27 15.62
CA LEU A 196 8.06 -19.56 14.66
C LEU A 196 6.74 -19.99 15.34
N PRO A 197 6.71 -20.93 16.33
CA PRO A 197 5.47 -21.36 16.96
C PRO A 197 4.72 -20.20 17.67
N PRO A 198 5.36 -19.33 18.50
CA PRO A 198 4.65 -18.23 19.13
C PRO A 198 4.15 -17.21 18.09
N SER A 199 4.91 -16.89 17.05
CA SER A 199 4.49 -15.96 15.99
C SER A 199 3.28 -16.48 15.21
N LEU A 200 3.29 -17.76 14.82
CA LEU A 200 2.15 -18.41 14.16
C LEU A 200 0.93 -18.49 15.07
N GLY A 201 1.11 -18.81 16.35
CA GLY A 201 0.03 -18.86 17.34
C GLY A 201 -0.64 -17.50 17.52
N ARG A 202 0.16 -16.42 17.63
CA ARG A 202 -0.38 -15.06 17.71
C ARG A 202 -1.08 -14.63 16.44
N MET A 203 -0.53 -14.94 15.27
CA MET A 203 -1.21 -14.63 14.01
C MET A 203 -2.54 -15.37 13.90
N ALA A 204 -2.61 -16.64 14.31
CA ALA A 204 -3.86 -17.39 14.36
C ALA A 204 -4.86 -16.77 15.34
N ALA A 205 -4.42 -16.33 16.53
CA ALA A 205 -5.25 -15.63 17.51
C ALA A 205 -5.74 -14.29 16.98
N PHE A 206 -4.87 -13.52 16.31
CA PHE A 206 -5.23 -12.24 15.68
C PHE A 206 -6.34 -12.42 14.64
N VAL A 207 -6.19 -13.35 13.71
CA VAL A 207 -7.21 -13.66 12.69
C VAL A 207 -8.50 -14.15 13.32
N SER A 208 -8.41 -14.99 14.35
CA SER A 208 -9.58 -15.48 15.10
C SER A 208 -10.31 -14.33 15.79
N GLY A 209 -9.57 -13.39 16.41
CA GLY A 209 -10.11 -12.19 17.01
C GLY A 209 -10.83 -11.30 15.99
N LEU A 210 -10.24 -11.12 14.80
CA LEU A 210 -10.87 -10.38 13.70
C LEU A 210 -12.17 -11.05 13.23
N TYR A 211 -12.17 -12.36 13.10
CA TYR A 211 -13.34 -13.13 12.66
C TYR A 211 -14.48 -13.11 13.69
N THR A 212 -14.16 -13.23 14.98
CA THR A 212 -15.12 -13.23 16.08
C THR A 212 -15.46 -11.82 16.58
N ASN A 213 -14.81 -10.77 16.08
CA ASN A 213 -14.88 -9.39 16.58
C ASN A 213 -14.52 -9.27 18.07
N SER A 214 -13.58 -10.07 18.57
CA SER A 214 -13.06 -9.98 19.93
C SER A 214 -11.91 -8.98 20.00
N LEU A 215 -12.20 -7.74 20.44
CA LEU A 215 -11.17 -6.70 20.61
C LEU A 215 -10.10 -7.11 21.61
N GLU A 216 -10.47 -7.88 22.64
CA GLU A 216 -9.53 -8.40 23.63
C GLU A 216 -8.51 -9.34 22.98
N LEU A 217 -8.97 -10.31 22.21
CA LEU A 217 -8.10 -11.28 21.52
C LEU A 217 -7.23 -10.60 20.47
N ILE A 218 -7.78 -9.62 19.73
CA ILE A 218 -7.02 -8.79 18.80
C ILE A 218 -5.87 -8.08 19.54
N GLY A 219 -6.19 -7.36 20.64
CA GLY A 219 -5.19 -6.60 21.40
C GLY A 219 -4.11 -7.47 22.01
N GLN A 220 -4.46 -8.61 22.60
CA GLN A 220 -3.50 -9.56 23.19
C GLN A 220 -2.55 -10.18 22.17
N SER A 221 -2.99 -10.32 20.92
CA SER A 221 -2.21 -10.93 19.83
C SER A 221 -1.34 -9.95 19.06
N MET A 222 -1.59 -8.63 19.16
CA MET A 222 -0.82 -7.59 18.45
C MET A 222 0.55 -7.32 19.08
N THR A 223 1.34 -8.36 19.25
CA THR A 223 2.70 -8.27 19.81
C THR A 223 3.69 -8.76 18.76
N ASP A 224 4.77 -8.00 18.59
CA ASP A 224 5.89 -8.35 17.71
C ASP A 224 6.98 -9.03 18.54
N ASP A 225 7.45 -10.18 18.08
CA ASP A 225 8.55 -10.95 18.71
C ASP A 225 9.83 -10.94 17.86
N ILE A 226 9.84 -10.20 16.74
CA ILE A 226 10.94 -10.19 15.75
C ILE A 226 11.76 -8.91 15.83
#